data_6906cbdc194b02a7433ea481de89d20c
#
_entry.id   6906cbdc194b02a7433ea481de89d20c
#
_cell.length_a   1.000
_cell.length_b   1.000
_cell.length_c   1.000
_cell.angle_alpha   90.00
_cell.angle_beta   90.00
_cell.angle_gamma   90.00
#
_symmetry.space_group_name_H-M   'P 1'
#
loop_
_entity.id
_entity.type
_entity.pdbx_description
1 polymer ?
#
loop_
_entity_poly.entity_id
_entity_poly.type
_entity_poly.pdbx_seq_one_letter_code
_entity_poly.pdbx_strand_id
1 'polypeptide(L)' 'MRVRRLAFGNFGDVKPVGEGVSELRLDFGPGYRVYFIQRGQVLIVLLCSGDKSTQDRDIAGAKKLAKEAP' A
#
# COMPACT_ATOMS: atom_id res chain seq x y z
N MET A 1 -18.24 8.51 -0.19
CA MET A 1 -16.95 8.98 -0.69
C MET A 1 -16.04 7.80 -1.01
N ARG A 2 -15.34 7.90 -2.08
CA ARG A 2 -14.40 6.85 -2.44
C ARG A 2 -13.02 7.24 -1.95
N VAL A 3 -12.64 6.69 -0.83
CA VAL A 3 -11.36 7.01 -0.19
C VAL A 3 -10.19 6.78 -1.16
N ARG A 4 -10.25 5.68 -1.91
CA ARG A 4 -9.19 5.36 -2.85
C ARG A 4 -8.98 6.46 -3.87
N ARG A 5 -10.06 7.01 -4.42
CA ARG A 5 -9.98 8.05 -5.42
C ARG A 5 -9.35 9.32 -4.87
N LEU A 6 -9.78 9.72 -3.68
CA LEU A 6 -9.26 10.93 -3.06
C LEU A 6 -7.83 10.75 -2.56
N ALA A 7 -7.54 9.59 -1.97
CA ALA A 7 -6.25 9.38 -1.35
C ALA A 7 -5.15 9.10 -2.37
N PHE A 8 -5.47 8.40 -3.44
CA PHE A 8 -4.44 7.85 -4.32
C PHE A 8 -4.43 8.43 -5.73
N GLY A 9 -5.52 9.00 -6.18
CA GLY A 9 -5.62 9.51 -7.54
C GLY A 9 -4.66 10.63 -7.86
N ASN A 10 -4.25 11.39 -6.85
CA ASN A 10 -3.40 12.56 -7.05
C ASN A 10 -1.98 12.39 -6.52
N PHE A 11 -1.65 11.27 -5.90
CA PHE A 11 -0.38 11.14 -5.20
C PHE A 11 0.58 10.12 -5.80
N GLY A 12 0.14 9.36 -6.77
CA GLY A 12 0.99 8.38 -7.39
C GLY A 12 0.21 7.17 -7.86
N ASP A 13 0.93 6.10 -8.11
CA ASP A 13 0.39 4.90 -8.69
C ASP A 13 0.06 3.86 -7.63
N VAL A 14 -1.07 3.21 -7.80
CA VAL A 14 -1.47 2.08 -6.96
C VAL A 14 -1.44 0.83 -7.83
N LYS A 15 -0.79 -0.22 -7.33
CA LYS A 15 -0.80 -1.51 -8.02
C LYS A 15 -0.89 -2.66 -7.03
N PRO A 16 -1.52 -3.76 -7.42
CA PRO A 16 -1.55 -4.93 -6.55
C PRO A 16 -0.18 -5.62 -6.53
N VAL A 17 0.19 -6.13 -5.36
CA VAL A 17 1.44 -6.87 -5.20
C VAL A 17 1.17 -8.31 -4.76
N GLY A 18 -0.09 -8.73 -4.73
CA GLY A 18 -0.50 -10.09 -4.41
C GLY A 18 -1.11 -10.21 -3.03
N GLU A 19 -1.86 -11.26 -2.82
CA GLU A 19 -2.49 -11.62 -1.55
C GLU A 19 -3.36 -10.50 -0.97
N GLY A 20 -3.99 -9.72 -1.84
CA GLY A 20 -4.87 -8.64 -1.41
C GLY A 20 -4.15 -7.36 -1.00
N VAL A 21 -2.82 -7.36 -1.05
CA VAL A 21 -2.02 -6.19 -0.69
C VAL A 21 -1.82 -5.32 -1.92
N SER A 22 -1.93 -4.01 -1.72
CA SER A 22 -1.66 -3.01 -2.76
C SER A 22 -0.50 -2.12 -2.33
N GLU A 23 0.20 -1.60 -3.32
CA GLU A 23 1.31 -0.69 -3.13
C GLU A 23 0.94 0.67 -3.70
N LEU A 24 1.10 1.72 -2.90
CA LEU A 24 1.01 3.10 -3.37
C LEU A 24 2.42 3.64 -3.49
N ARG A 25 2.80 4.04 -4.69
CA ARG A 25 4.12 4.62 -4.93
C ARG A 25 4.01 6.13 -5.01
N LEU A 26 4.83 6.81 -4.24
CA LEU A 26 4.89 8.27 -4.22
C LEU A 26 6.12 8.73 -5.00
N ASP A 27 5.90 9.64 -5.94
CA ASP A 27 6.94 10.10 -6.87
C ASP A 27 7.74 11.27 -6.32
N PHE A 28 8.30 11.09 -5.13
CA PHE A 28 9.18 12.09 -4.56
C PHE A 28 10.15 11.43 -3.59
N GLY A 29 11.24 12.12 -3.28
CA GLY A 29 12.25 11.60 -2.39
C GLY A 29 12.88 10.31 -2.93
N PRO A 30 13.21 9.35 -2.07
CA PRO A 30 13.86 8.10 -2.49
C PRO A 30 12.90 7.08 -3.08
N GLY A 31 11.71 7.49 -3.50
CA GLY A 31 10.71 6.56 -4.02
C GLY A 31 9.94 5.88 -2.91
N TYR A 32 9.23 6.67 -2.12
CA TYR A 32 8.46 6.12 -1.01
C TYR A 32 7.34 5.22 -1.49
N ARG A 33 7.07 4.16 -0.72
CA ARG A 33 6.01 3.21 -1.00
C ARG A 33 5.25 2.89 0.27
N VAL A 34 3.93 2.81 0.14
CA VAL A 34 3.04 2.48 1.26
C VAL A 34 2.26 1.23 0.87
N TYR A 35 2.19 0.26 1.77
CA TYR A 35 1.50 -1.00 1.52
C TYR A 35 0.24 -1.05 2.37
N PHE A 36 -0.86 -1.47 1.75
CA PHE A 36 -2.15 -1.44 2.41
C PHE A 36 -3.06 -2.52 1.87
N ILE A 37 -4.11 -2.80 2.65
CA ILE A 37 -5.24 -3.61 2.18
C ILE A 37 -6.50 -2.76 2.31
N GLN A 38 -7.48 -3.06 1.48
CA GLN A 38 -8.76 -2.38 1.52
C GLN A 38 -9.83 -3.37 1.99
N ARG A 39 -10.59 -2.95 2.99
CA ARG A 39 -11.72 -3.71 3.51
C ARG A 39 -12.99 -2.95 3.18
N GLY A 40 -13.80 -3.50 2.26
CA GLY A 40 -14.99 -2.81 1.80
C GLY A 40 -14.62 -1.60 0.95
N GLN A 41 -15.48 -0.58 0.98
CA GLN A 41 -15.31 0.57 0.10
C GLN A 41 -14.59 1.75 0.76
N VAL A 42 -14.54 1.78 2.06
CA VAL A 42 -14.06 2.98 2.77
C VAL A 42 -12.94 2.71 3.77
N LEU A 43 -12.68 1.46 4.11
CA LEU A 43 -11.65 1.15 5.11
C LEU A 43 -10.34 0.78 4.43
N ILE A 44 -9.32 1.55 4.72
CA ILE A 44 -7.95 1.29 4.29
C ILE A 44 -7.13 0.93 5.51
N VAL A 45 -6.50 -0.23 5.49
CA VAL A 45 -5.63 -0.68 6.58
C VAL A 45 -4.20 -0.57 6.10
N LEU A 46 -3.44 0.35 6.68
CA LEU A 46 -2.03 0.53 6.37
C LEU A 46 -1.22 -0.56 7.05
N LEU A 47 -0.34 -1.20 6.30
CA LEU A 47 0.45 -2.31 6.80
C LEU A 47 1.87 -1.90 7.14
N CYS A 48 2.56 -1.30 6.18
CA CYS A 48 3.91 -0.81 6.40
C CYS A 48 4.27 0.14 5.27
N SER A 49 5.43 0.73 5.37
CA SER A 49 5.95 1.62 4.34
C SER A 49 7.46 1.45 4.24
N GLY A 50 8.01 1.92 3.16
CA GLY A 50 9.44 1.87 2.94
C GLY A 50 9.79 2.68 1.70
N ASP A 51 10.98 2.45 1.19
CA ASP A 51 11.41 3.11 -0.03
C ASP A 51 11.76 2.06 -1.09
N LYS A 52 12.30 2.53 -2.19
CA LYS A 52 12.65 1.66 -3.30
C LYS A 52 13.68 0.61 -2.90
N SER A 53 14.59 0.93 -2.01
CA SER A 53 15.69 0.04 -1.64
C SER A 53 15.24 -1.14 -0.78
N THR A 54 14.08 -1.05 -0.12
CA THR A 54 13.58 -2.09 0.77
C THR A 54 12.32 -2.76 0.25
N GLN A 55 11.99 -2.54 -1.02
CA GLN A 55 10.71 -2.94 -1.59
C GLN A 55 10.39 -4.42 -1.40
N ASP A 56 11.31 -5.31 -1.76
CA ASP A 56 11.02 -6.75 -1.69
C ASP A 56 10.76 -7.22 -0.26
N ARG A 57 11.56 -6.73 0.67
CA ARG A 57 11.37 -7.03 2.08
C ARG A 57 10.04 -6.49 2.60
N ASP A 58 9.71 -5.29 2.20
CA ASP A 58 8.49 -4.63 2.67
C ASP A 58 7.24 -5.31 2.11
N ILE A 59 7.28 -5.75 0.86
CA ILE A 59 6.16 -6.50 0.28
C ILE A 59 5.94 -7.81 1.05
N ALA A 60 7.01 -8.54 1.31
CA ALA A 60 6.90 -9.78 2.07
C ALA A 60 6.33 -9.54 3.46
N GLY A 61 6.82 -8.50 4.13
CA GLY A 61 6.31 -8.11 5.45
C GLY A 61 4.86 -7.69 5.42
N ALA A 62 4.47 -6.93 4.40
CA ALA A 62 3.09 -6.48 4.26
C ALA A 62 2.14 -7.66 4.07
N LYS A 63 2.52 -8.65 3.27
CA LYS A 63 1.69 -9.83 3.06
C LYS A 63 1.51 -10.61 4.35
N LYS A 64 2.57 -10.71 5.15
CA LYS A 64 2.49 -11.36 6.44
C LYS A 64 1.54 -10.62 7.37
N LEU A 65 1.67 -9.30 7.44
CA LEU A 65 0.81 -8.47 8.28
C LEU A 65 -0.65 -8.52 7.80
N ALA A 66 -0.88 -8.61 6.51
CA ALA A 66 -2.23 -8.69 5.96
C ALA A 66 -2.97 -9.92 6.45
N LYS A 67 -2.27 -11.03 6.66
CA LYS A 67 -2.89 -12.25 7.17
C LYS A 67 -3.31 -12.11 8.63
N GLU A 68 -2.69 -11.21 9.37
CA GLU A 68 -2.98 -10.97 10.77
C GLU A 68 -3.97 -9.84 10.98
N ALA A 69 -4.23 -9.03 9.96
CA ALA A 69 -5.15 -7.89 10.04
C ALA A 69 -6.60 -8.34 10.07
N PRO A 70 -7.47 -7.59 10.74
CA PRO A 70 -8.90 -7.91 10.80
C PRO A 70 -9.59 -7.81 9.46
#